data_49b76c63a5dd0cfa020ec7dde4a9ffe0
#
_entry.id   49b76c63a5dd0cfa020ec7dde4a9ffe0
#
_cell.length_a   1.000
_cell.length_b   1.000
_cell.length_c   1.000
_cell.angle_alpha   90.00
_cell.angle_beta   90.00
_cell.angle_gamma   90.00
#
_symmetry.space_group_name_H-M   'P 1'
#
loop_
_entity.id
_entity.type
_entity.pdbx_description
1 polymer ?
#
loop_
_entity_poly.entity_id
_entity_poly.type
_entity_poly.pdbx_seq_one_letter_code
_entity_poly.pdbx_strand_id
1 'polypeptide(L)'
;MAEPRYKVVNGVYIELTAEELQEIADRVAEADLDFSMVRSERDGKLASSDWTQIGDAALGAHTAEEWATYRQELRDLPSKHSKVSEVVWPTPPE
;
A
#
# COMPACT_ATOMS: atom_id res chain seq x y z
N MET A 1 -7.83 21.24 17.99
CA MET A 1 -8.60 20.32 18.84
C MET A 1 -9.45 19.43 17.96
N ALA A 2 -9.38 18.12 18.21
CA ALA A 2 -10.18 17.18 17.42
C ALA A 2 -11.66 17.32 17.76
N GLU A 3 -12.52 17.26 16.76
CA GLU A 3 -13.96 17.26 17.00
C GLU A 3 -14.37 15.93 17.66
N PRO A 4 -15.36 15.94 18.57
CA PRO A 4 -15.84 14.71 19.16
C PRO A 4 -16.45 13.80 18.09
N ARG A 5 -16.23 12.49 18.24
CA ARG A 5 -16.77 11.49 17.34
C ARG A 5 -17.95 10.80 18.02
N TYR A 6 -18.91 10.41 17.21
CA TYR A 6 -20.15 9.82 17.68
C TYR A 6 -20.37 8.45 17.06
N LYS A 7 -21.05 7.58 17.79
CA LYS A 7 -21.58 6.33 17.26
C LYS A 7 -23.11 6.41 17.27
N VAL A 8 -23.75 5.59 16.46
CA VAL A 8 -25.21 5.52 16.39
C VAL A 8 -25.67 4.24 17.05
N VAL A 9 -26.54 4.36 18.08
CA VAL A 9 -27.13 3.21 18.77
C VAL A 9 -28.65 3.43 18.77
N ASN A 10 -29.39 2.53 18.16
CA ASN A 10 -30.85 2.64 18.03
C ASN A 10 -31.32 3.99 17.48
N GLY A 11 -30.59 4.52 16.49
CA GLY A 11 -30.91 5.82 15.89
C GLY A 11 -30.49 7.04 16.68
N VAL A 12 -29.81 6.85 17.81
CA VAL A 12 -29.35 7.95 18.67
C VAL A 12 -27.82 8.12 18.53
N TYR A 13 -27.38 9.35 18.39
CA TYR A 13 -25.95 9.68 18.36
C TYR A 13 -25.41 9.74 19.79
N ILE A 14 -24.41 8.91 20.05
CA ILE A 14 -23.77 8.85 21.37
C ILE A 14 -22.29 9.17 21.17
N GLU A 15 -21.79 10.11 21.97
CA GLU A 15 -20.37 10.49 21.92
C GLU A 15 -19.49 9.31 22.33
N LEU A 16 -18.42 9.06 21.57
CA LEU A 16 -17.47 8.01 21.85
C LEU A 16 -16.67 8.36 23.11
N THR A 17 -16.43 7.35 23.95
CA THR A 17 -15.58 7.50 25.13
C THR A 17 -14.12 7.56 24.72
N ALA A 18 -13.25 8.04 25.61
CA ALA A 18 -11.80 8.06 25.38
C ALA A 18 -11.27 6.66 25.10
N GLU A 19 -11.79 5.63 25.77
CA GLU A 19 -11.40 4.23 25.54
C GLU A 19 -11.80 3.75 24.15
N GLU A 20 -13.01 4.09 23.69
CA GLU A 20 -13.48 3.73 22.35
C GLU A 20 -12.66 4.42 21.27
N LEU A 21 -12.32 5.69 21.47
CA LEU A 21 -11.45 6.42 20.54
C LEU A 21 -10.06 5.82 20.48
N GLN A 22 -9.53 5.38 21.62
CA GLN A 22 -8.21 4.73 21.68
C GLN A 22 -8.23 3.39 20.95
N GLU A 23 -9.28 2.59 21.11
CA GLU A 23 -9.43 1.32 20.40
C GLU A 23 -9.45 1.51 18.88
N ILE A 24 -10.13 2.56 18.40
CA ILE A 24 -10.15 2.89 16.97
C ILE A 24 -8.75 3.28 16.51
N ALA A 25 -8.06 4.12 17.27
CA ALA A 25 -6.70 4.55 16.94
C ALA A 25 -5.73 3.36 16.90
N ASP A 26 -5.85 2.42 17.84
CA ASP A 26 -5.02 1.22 17.88
C ASP A 26 -5.25 0.33 16.66
N ARG A 27 -6.51 0.15 16.25
CA ARG A 27 -6.84 -0.64 15.05
C ARG A 27 -6.30 0.00 13.78
N VAL A 28 -6.39 1.33 13.68
CA VAL A 28 -5.83 2.06 12.53
C VAL A 28 -4.32 1.91 12.49
N ALA A 29 -3.65 2.04 13.65
CA ALA A 29 -2.20 1.87 13.73
C ALA A 29 -1.76 0.46 13.35
N GLU A 30 -2.49 -0.58 13.80
CA GLU A 30 -2.21 -1.98 13.44
C GLU A 30 -2.40 -2.21 11.94
N ALA A 31 -3.46 -1.67 11.35
CA ALA A 31 -3.72 -1.78 9.92
C ALA A 31 -2.61 -1.12 9.10
N ASP A 32 -2.04 -0.02 9.60
CA ASP A 32 -0.95 0.69 8.92
C ASP A 32 0.36 -0.11 8.94
N LEU A 33 0.48 -1.10 9.80
CA LEU A 33 1.64 -2.01 9.83
C LEU A 33 1.42 -3.28 9.02
N ASP A 34 0.23 -3.51 8.50
CA ASP A 34 -0.11 -4.71 7.75
C ASP A 34 0.13 -4.50 6.25
N PHE A 35 1.25 -5.02 5.78
CA PHE A 35 1.67 -4.90 4.39
C PHE A 35 1.07 -5.97 3.46
N SER A 36 0.12 -6.79 3.93
CA SER A 36 -0.43 -7.86 3.10
C SER A 36 -1.09 -7.35 1.81
N MET A 37 -1.83 -6.26 1.87
CA MET A 37 -2.41 -5.62 0.67
C MET A 37 -1.34 -5.03 -0.24
N VAL A 38 -0.30 -4.43 0.34
CA VAL A 38 0.84 -3.88 -0.40
C VAL A 38 1.56 -4.99 -1.15
N ARG A 39 1.82 -6.12 -0.48
CA ARG A 39 2.47 -7.28 -1.11
C ARG A 39 1.62 -7.87 -2.22
N SER A 40 0.31 -7.95 -2.03
CA SER A 40 -0.61 -8.45 -3.05
C SER A 40 -0.61 -7.56 -4.29
N GLU A 41 -0.68 -6.24 -4.11
CA GLU A 41 -0.61 -5.28 -5.22
C GLU A 41 0.75 -5.33 -5.91
N ARG A 42 1.84 -5.41 -5.13
CA ARG A 42 3.20 -5.58 -5.66
C ARG A 42 3.30 -6.83 -6.53
N ASP A 43 2.79 -7.95 -6.03
CA ASP A 43 2.85 -9.23 -6.74
C ASP A 43 2.07 -9.16 -8.06
N GLY A 44 0.93 -8.47 -8.07
CA GLY A 44 0.17 -8.21 -9.28
C GLY A 44 0.95 -7.38 -10.29
N LYS A 45 1.65 -6.34 -9.83
CA LYS A 45 2.49 -5.49 -10.69
C LYS A 45 3.69 -6.27 -11.22
N LEU A 46 4.30 -7.13 -10.41
CA LEU A 46 5.39 -8.00 -10.86
C LEU A 46 4.89 -8.98 -11.93
N ALA A 47 3.76 -9.63 -11.69
CA ALA A 47 3.18 -10.57 -12.64
C ALA A 47 2.83 -9.89 -13.97
N SER A 48 2.26 -8.69 -13.93
CA SER A 48 1.88 -7.95 -15.14
C SER A 48 3.07 -7.43 -15.94
N SER A 49 4.26 -7.38 -15.34
CA SER A 49 5.50 -6.93 -15.99
C SER A 49 6.50 -8.05 -16.26
N ASP A 50 6.18 -9.31 -15.95
CA ASP A 50 7.08 -10.45 -16.17
C ASP A 50 7.50 -10.58 -17.64
N TRP A 51 6.60 -10.28 -18.57
CA TRP A 51 6.88 -10.36 -20.01
C TRP A 51 8.04 -9.45 -20.45
N THR A 52 8.32 -8.38 -19.68
CA THR A 52 9.39 -7.42 -20.01
C THR A 52 10.79 -8.04 -19.89
N GLN A 53 10.91 -9.15 -19.19
CA GLN A 53 12.18 -9.83 -18.94
C GLN A 53 12.43 -10.98 -19.92
N ILE A 54 11.52 -11.20 -20.85
CA ILE A 54 11.68 -12.18 -21.92
C ILE A 54 12.58 -11.57 -23.00
N GLY A 55 13.56 -12.33 -23.48
CA GLY A 55 14.60 -11.81 -24.38
C GLY A 55 14.13 -11.18 -25.68
N ASP A 56 12.95 -11.55 -26.18
CA ASP A 56 12.37 -10.99 -27.41
C ASP A 56 11.14 -10.12 -27.16
N ALA A 57 10.96 -9.62 -25.92
CA ALA A 57 9.82 -8.76 -25.60
C ALA A 57 9.92 -7.42 -26.33
N ALA A 58 8.78 -6.95 -26.84
CA ALA A 58 8.68 -5.64 -27.48
C ALA A 58 8.50 -4.55 -26.42
N LEU A 59 9.59 -3.91 -26.02
CA LEU A 59 9.60 -2.93 -24.93
C LEU A 59 9.46 -1.48 -25.40
N GLY A 60 9.32 -1.24 -26.69
CA GLY A 60 9.23 0.12 -27.22
C GLY A 60 10.53 0.89 -27.04
N ALA A 61 10.46 2.08 -26.47
CA ALA A 61 11.61 2.94 -26.24
C ALA A 61 12.41 2.56 -24.98
N HIS A 62 11.93 1.61 -24.18
CA HIS A 62 12.54 1.24 -22.92
C HIS A 62 13.34 -0.05 -23.01
N THR A 63 14.34 -0.19 -22.13
CA THR A 63 15.19 -1.38 -22.09
C THR A 63 14.70 -2.36 -21.04
N ALA A 64 15.13 -3.63 -21.17
CA ALA A 64 14.88 -4.64 -20.15
C ALA A 64 15.49 -4.24 -18.80
N GLU A 65 16.59 -3.48 -18.81
CA GLU A 65 17.25 -2.98 -17.60
C GLU A 65 16.39 -1.97 -16.87
N GLU A 66 15.71 -1.07 -17.61
CA GLU A 66 14.79 -0.09 -17.00
C GLU A 66 13.64 -0.80 -16.31
N TRP A 67 13.07 -1.81 -16.94
CA TRP A 67 12.02 -2.63 -16.34
C TRP A 67 12.54 -3.44 -15.16
N ALA A 68 13.76 -3.96 -15.24
CA ALA A 68 14.37 -4.71 -14.14
C ALA A 68 14.55 -3.81 -12.91
N THR A 69 14.94 -2.57 -13.10
CA THR A 69 15.07 -1.57 -12.02
C THR A 69 13.71 -1.32 -11.35
N TYR A 70 12.68 -1.09 -12.14
CA TYR A 70 11.32 -0.91 -11.63
C TYR A 70 10.85 -2.14 -10.82
N ARG A 71 11.08 -3.34 -11.36
CA ARG A 71 10.70 -4.60 -10.71
C ARG A 71 11.46 -4.79 -9.39
N GLN A 72 12.74 -4.42 -9.34
CA GLN A 72 13.52 -4.50 -8.11
C GLN A 72 13.00 -3.52 -7.06
N GLU A 73 12.61 -2.32 -7.46
CA GLU A 73 11.98 -1.35 -6.57
C GLU A 73 10.68 -1.91 -5.98
N LEU A 74 9.89 -2.64 -6.78
CA LEU A 74 8.68 -3.31 -6.29
C LEU A 74 9.00 -4.37 -5.24
N ARG A 75 10.03 -5.18 -5.48
CA ARG A 75 10.44 -6.23 -4.53
C ARG A 75 10.88 -5.64 -3.19
N ASP A 76 11.59 -4.53 -3.25
CA ASP A 76 12.15 -3.88 -2.05
C ASP A 76 11.12 -3.04 -1.29
N LEU A 77 10.00 -2.71 -1.92
CA LEU A 77 9.02 -1.77 -1.39
C LEU A 77 8.55 -2.07 0.05
N PRO A 78 8.17 -3.32 0.40
CA PRO A 78 7.72 -3.59 1.77
C PRO A 78 8.81 -3.40 2.82
N SER A 79 10.08 -3.57 2.46
CA SER A 79 11.20 -3.42 3.40
C SER A 79 11.70 -1.99 3.53
N LYS A 80 11.35 -1.10 2.59
CA LYS A 80 11.75 0.32 2.62
C LYS A 80 10.94 1.15 3.58
N HIS A 81 9.75 0.69 3.95
CA HIS A 81 8.81 1.46 4.75
C HIS A 81 8.38 0.68 5.98
N SER A 82 8.21 1.37 7.09
CA SER A 82 7.72 0.76 8.33
C SER A 82 6.19 0.86 8.47
N LYS A 83 5.55 1.71 7.68
CA LYS A 83 4.10 1.92 7.70
C LYS A 83 3.53 1.94 6.28
N VAL A 84 2.33 1.39 6.14
CA VAL A 84 1.63 1.35 4.84
C VAL A 84 1.40 2.77 4.29
N SER A 85 1.07 3.72 5.17
CA SER A 85 0.84 5.12 4.79
C SER A 85 2.06 5.82 4.21
N GLU A 86 3.27 5.30 4.45
CA GLU A 86 4.51 5.84 3.92
C GLU A 86 4.85 5.32 2.53
N VAL A 87 4.15 4.29 2.06
CA VAL A 87 4.47 3.62 0.79
C VAL A 87 4.26 4.55 -0.39
N VAL A 88 5.30 4.68 -1.22
CA VAL A 88 5.25 5.40 -2.50
C VAL A 88 5.56 4.38 -3.59
N TRP A 89 4.60 4.16 -4.49
CA TRP A 89 4.75 3.20 -5.58
C TRP A 89 5.72 3.73 -6.64
N PRO A 90 6.67 2.90 -7.10
CA PRO A 90 7.55 3.31 -8.19
C PRO A 90 6.75 3.46 -9.49
N THR A 91 7.23 4.35 -10.36
CA THR A 91 6.60 4.60 -11.66
C THR A 91 7.17 3.61 -12.68
N PRO A 92 6.31 2.84 -13.38
CA PRO A 92 6.80 1.93 -14.42
C PRO A 92 7.37 2.70 -15.61
N PRO A 93 8.34 2.12 -16.33
CA PRO A 93 8.78 2.68 -17.61
C PRO A 93 7.63 2.69 -18.62
N GLU A 94 7.51 3.76 -19.41
CA GLU A 94 6.43 3.89 -20.40
C GLU A 94 6.95 4.37 -21.74
#